data_09897c18bd3472af669ae24565492c31
#
_entry.id   09897c18bd3472af669ae24565492c31
#
_cell.length_a   1.000
_cell.length_b   1.000
_cell.length_c   1.000
_cell.angle_alpha   90.00
_cell.angle_beta   90.00
_cell.angle_gamma   90.00
#
_symmetry.space_group_name_H-M   'P 1'
#
loop_
_entity.id
_entity.type
_entity.pdbx_description
1 polymer ?
#
loop_
_entity_poly.entity_id
_entity_poly.type
_entity_poly.pdbx_seq_one_letter_code
_entity_poly.pdbx_strand_id
1 'polypeptide(L)'
;ESEFPDGADNYSINEINFSEFPIIIVNLTGDVPERTLIQVAEDLQETVEGIEGVLEAPLTGQRAEMIEVIIDPLKLESYNVTASELIDVVTQNNLLIAAGEVETAQGSFAVKIPSSFDEPRDIYSLPVKINGDRVITLGDLGEIRLTFEDRASTARFNGTTTVALQVVKRRGFNLIDTAQEVRDVIDAEVAAWPQDLRDAVQVGLSNDQSRNVNSMVRQLEGSVLTAIALVMIVILATLGTRPALLVGFAIPTSFLLCFAFLAVMGVTISNIVMFGLILAVGML
;
A
#
# COMPACT_ATOMS: atom_id res chain seq x y z
N GLU A 1 21.96 4.36 20.93
CA GLU A 1 22.97 3.34 20.51
C GLU A 1 23.78 2.80 21.71
N SER A 2 24.08 3.60 22.73
CA SER A 2 24.92 3.19 23.87
C SER A 2 24.21 2.31 24.93
N GLU A 3 22.91 2.04 24.80
CA GLU A 3 22.12 1.24 25.77
C GLU A 3 21.88 -0.21 25.31
N PHE A 4 22.32 -0.59 24.12
CA PHE A 4 22.16 -1.96 23.62
C PHE A 4 23.35 -2.84 24.01
N PRO A 5 23.11 -4.13 24.31
CA PRO A 5 24.19 -5.07 24.64
C PRO A 5 25.19 -5.22 23.47
N ASP A 6 26.46 -5.44 23.82
CA ASP A 6 27.49 -5.77 22.84
C ASP A 6 27.07 -7.03 22.03
N GLY A 7 26.98 -6.89 20.71
CA GLY A 7 26.54 -7.96 19.80
C GLY A 7 25.16 -7.74 19.19
N ALA A 8 24.48 -6.63 19.45
CA ALA A 8 23.28 -6.22 18.73
C ALA A 8 23.68 -5.48 17.44
N ASP A 9 23.95 -6.22 16.37
CA ASP A 9 24.43 -5.67 15.09
C ASP A 9 23.34 -4.99 14.27
N ASN A 10 22.06 -5.37 14.48
CA ASN A 10 20.91 -4.78 13.79
C ASN A 10 19.72 -4.64 14.74
N TYR A 11 19.26 -3.41 14.94
CA TYR A 11 18.00 -3.13 15.60
C TYR A 11 17.20 -2.13 14.78
N SER A 12 15.87 -2.29 14.78
CA SER A 12 14.94 -1.33 14.18
C SER A 12 13.89 -0.94 15.21
N ILE A 13 13.64 0.35 15.33
CA ILE A 13 12.52 0.87 16.11
C ILE A 13 11.46 1.30 15.12
N ASN A 14 10.34 0.55 15.10
CA ASN A 14 9.21 0.86 14.24
C ASN A 14 8.09 1.47 15.10
N GLU A 15 7.68 2.68 14.77
CA GLU A 15 6.48 3.29 15.37
C GLU A 15 5.24 2.65 14.72
N ILE A 16 4.35 2.08 15.53
CA ILE A 16 3.08 1.55 15.05
C ILE A 16 2.06 2.70 15.04
N ASN A 17 1.76 3.18 13.85
CA ASN A 17 0.76 4.22 13.65
C ASN A 17 -0.53 3.60 13.07
N PHE A 18 -1.59 3.57 13.87
CA PHE A 18 -2.89 3.03 13.42
C PHE A 18 -3.51 3.77 12.23
N SER A 19 -3.08 5.01 11.98
CA SER A 19 -3.52 5.78 10.80
C SER A 19 -2.91 5.27 9.49
N GLU A 20 -1.87 4.46 9.55
CA GLU A 20 -1.15 3.86 8.43
C GLU A 20 -1.59 2.43 8.13
N PHE A 21 -2.61 1.92 8.85
CA PHE A 21 -3.20 0.65 8.48
C PHE A 21 -4.07 0.78 7.22
N PRO A 22 -4.01 -0.22 6.33
CA PRO A 22 -4.78 -0.19 5.09
C PRO A 22 -6.29 -0.16 5.38
N ILE A 23 -7.01 0.72 4.68
CA ILE A 23 -8.47 0.84 4.76
C ILE A 23 -9.18 -0.18 3.87
N ILE A 24 -8.51 -0.60 2.81
CA ILE A 24 -8.97 -1.61 1.85
C ILE A 24 -7.76 -2.31 1.24
N ILE A 25 -7.87 -3.60 0.98
CA ILE A 25 -6.85 -4.38 0.30
C ILE A 25 -7.43 -4.86 -1.02
N VAL A 26 -6.73 -4.53 -2.11
CA VAL A 26 -7.06 -4.94 -3.47
C VAL A 26 -6.20 -6.11 -3.85
N ASN A 27 -6.80 -7.25 -4.13
CA ASN A 27 -6.10 -8.51 -4.44
C ASN A 27 -6.22 -8.81 -5.92
N LEU A 28 -5.10 -8.92 -6.60
CA LEU A 28 -5.03 -9.35 -7.99
C LEU A 28 -4.63 -10.84 -8.04
N THR A 29 -5.46 -11.64 -8.69
CA THR A 29 -5.24 -13.06 -8.87
C THR A 29 -5.45 -13.43 -10.33
N GLY A 30 -4.70 -14.38 -10.86
CA GLY A 30 -4.88 -14.80 -12.25
C GLY A 30 -3.93 -15.90 -12.65
N ASP A 31 -4.27 -16.60 -13.73
CA ASP A 31 -3.40 -17.57 -14.40
C ASP A 31 -2.60 -16.89 -15.51
N VAL A 32 -1.79 -15.90 -15.09
CA VAL A 32 -0.91 -15.13 -15.96
C VAL A 32 0.53 -15.22 -15.43
N PRO A 33 1.54 -14.97 -16.28
CA PRO A 33 2.92 -14.87 -15.82
C PRO A 33 3.05 -13.87 -14.66
N GLU A 34 3.87 -14.22 -13.66
CA GLU A 34 4.04 -13.38 -12.44
C GLU A 34 4.42 -11.94 -12.78
N ARG A 35 5.29 -11.75 -13.79
CA ARG A 35 5.67 -10.41 -14.28
C ARG A 35 4.47 -9.60 -14.78
N THR A 36 3.57 -10.22 -15.53
CA THR A 36 2.37 -9.55 -16.03
C THR A 36 1.46 -9.15 -14.87
N LEU A 37 1.31 -10.01 -13.88
CA LEU A 37 0.49 -9.72 -12.70
C LEU A 37 1.07 -8.56 -11.88
N ILE A 38 2.41 -8.53 -11.71
CA ILE A 38 3.11 -7.45 -11.00
C ILE A 38 2.94 -6.15 -11.77
N GLN A 39 3.17 -6.14 -13.07
CA GLN A 39 3.04 -4.94 -13.91
C GLN A 39 1.62 -4.35 -13.86
N VAL A 40 0.59 -5.19 -13.97
CA VAL A 40 -0.81 -4.76 -13.81
C VAL A 40 -1.07 -4.20 -12.40
N ALA A 41 -0.44 -4.78 -11.39
CA ALA A 41 -0.57 -4.29 -10.03
C ALA A 41 0.15 -2.94 -9.81
N GLU A 42 1.29 -2.71 -10.45
CA GLU A 42 2.03 -1.45 -10.43
C GLU A 42 1.26 -0.33 -11.16
N ASP A 43 0.70 -0.61 -12.34
CA ASP A 43 -0.14 0.33 -13.07
C ASP A 43 -1.38 0.73 -12.23
N LEU A 44 -1.99 -0.24 -11.58
CA LEU A 44 -3.13 0.00 -10.69
C LEU A 44 -2.71 0.77 -9.42
N GLN A 45 -1.52 0.50 -8.87
CA GLN A 45 -0.95 1.24 -7.76
C GLN A 45 -0.80 2.72 -8.10
N GLU A 46 -0.18 3.04 -9.24
CA GLU A 46 0.02 4.43 -9.68
C GLU A 46 -1.33 5.16 -9.82
N THR A 47 -2.32 4.49 -10.39
CA THR A 47 -3.67 5.05 -10.55
C THR A 47 -4.34 5.31 -9.19
N VAL A 48 -4.24 4.37 -8.25
CA VAL A 48 -4.83 4.49 -6.90
C VAL A 48 -4.10 5.54 -6.06
N GLU A 49 -2.77 5.64 -6.16
CA GLU A 49 -1.98 6.66 -5.45
C GLU A 49 -2.24 8.08 -6.00
N GLY A 50 -2.76 8.20 -7.22
CA GLY A 50 -3.26 9.45 -7.77
C GLY A 50 -4.50 10.03 -7.08
N ILE A 51 -5.20 9.25 -6.25
CA ILE A 51 -6.38 9.69 -5.50
C ILE A 51 -5.93 10.59 -4.33
N GLU A 52 -6.51 11.78 -4.21
CA GLU A 52 -6.11 12.77 -3.18
C GLU A 52 -6.20 12.22 -1.74
N GLY A 53 -7.20 11.39 -1.48
CA GLY A 53 -7.45 10.76 -0.17
C GLY A 53 -6.52 9.60 0.16
N VAL A 54 -5.73 9.09 -0.79
CA VAL A 54 -4.77 8.00 -0.60
C VAL A 54 -3.40 8.58 -0.23
N LEU A 55 -2.77 7.99 0.78
CA LEU A 55 -1.41 8.31 1.18
C LEU A 55 -0.39 7.52 0.37
N GLU A 56 -0.60 6.21 0.32
CA GLU A 56 0.22 5.22 -0.39
C GLU A 56 -0.58 3.94 -0.59
N ALA A 57 -0.16 3.10 -1.52
CA ALA A 57 -0.77 1.81 -1.79
C ALA A 57 0.30 0.73 -2.02
N PRO A 58 1.13 0.39 -1.00
CA PRO A 58 2.23 -0.55 -1.18
C PRO A 58 1.75 -1.94 -1.64
N LEU A 59 2.52 -2.53 -2.55
CA LEU A 59 2.31 -3.88 -3.04
C LEU A 59 2.86 -4.91 -2.05
N THR A 60 2.17 -6.04 -1.94
CA THR A 60 2.56 -7.16 -1.08
C THR A 60 2.33 -8.49 -1.79
N GLY A 61 3.21 -9.45 -1.55
CA GLY A 61 3.11 -10.80 -2.13
C GLY A 61 3.81 -10.95 -3.48
N GLN A 62 4.36 -9.90 -4.03
CA GLN A 62 5.23 -9.91 -5.20
C GLN A 62 6.65 -10.32 -4.82
N ARG A 63 7.40 -10.75 -5.82
CA ARG A 63 8.86 -10.92 -5.74
C ARG A 63 9.52 -9.74 -6.42
N ALA A 64 10.64 -9.27 -5.87
CA ALA A 64 11.44 -8.27 -6.54
C ALA A 64 12.05 -8.86 -7.83
N GLU A 65 12.00 -8.11 -8.91
CA GLU A 65 12.71 -8.48 -10.13
C GLU A 65 14.22 -8.32 -9.90
N MET A 66 14.98 -9.29 -10.39
CA MET A 66 16.43 -9.24 -10.36
C MET A 66 17.05 -9.69 -11.68
N ILE A 67 18.24 -9.23 -11.93
CA ILE A 67 19.06 -9.70 -13.05
C ILE A 67 20.04 -10.73 -12.49
N GLU A 68 19.87 -11.97 -12.92
CA GLU A 68 20.78 -13.07 -12.61
C GLU A 68 21.86 -13.18 -13.68
N VAL A 69 23.11 -13.20 -13.25
CA VAL A 69 24.27 -13.39 -14.14
C VAL A 69 24.91 -14.72 -13.83
N ILE A 70 24.74 -15.68 -14.74
CA ILE A 70 25.32 -17.03 -14.62
C ILE A 70 26.64 -17.04 -15.36
N ILE A 71 27.74 -17.08 -14.61
CA ILE A 71 29.10 -17.03 -15.15
C ILE A 71 29.59 -18.42 -15.51
N ASP A 72 30.21 -18.54 -16.70
CA ASP A 72 30.89 -19.75 -17.14
C ASP A 72 32.36 -19.73 -16.67
N PRO A 73 32.78 -20.64 -15.76
CA PRO A 73 34.14 -20.69 -15.25
C PRO A 73 35.21 -20.91 -16.34
N LEU A 74 34.88 -21.66 -17.40
CA LEU A 74 35.82 -21.90 -18.50
C LEU A 74 36.07 -20.64 -19.33
N LYS A 75 35.05 -19.81 -19.47
CA LYS A 75 35.20 -18.52 -20.14
C LYS A 75 36.03 -17.53 -19.28
N LEU A 76 35.82 -17.51 -17.94
CA LEU A 76 36.67 -16.72 -17.06
C LEU A 76 38.15 -17.06 -17.23
N GLU A 77 38.46 -18.36 -17.22
CA GLU A 77 39.82 -18.84 -17.40
C GLU A 77 40.38 -18.49 -18.80
N SER A 78 39.59 -18.69 -19.85
CA SER A 78 40.01 -18.41 -21.23
C SER A 78 40.30 -16.94 -21.50
N TYR A 79 39.58 -16.04 -20.86
CA TYR A 79 39.77 -14.59 -20.96
C TYR A 79 40.70 -14.03 -19.87
N ASN A 80 41.24 -14.89 -18.99
CA ASN A 80 42.09 -14.52 -17.86
C ASN A 80 41.48 -13.43 -16.97
N VAL A 81 40.17 -13.62 -16.63
CA VAL A 81 39.39 -12.77 -15.73
C VAL A 81 39.23 -13.51 -14.40
N THR A 82 39.47 -12.83 -13.30
CA THR A 82 39.24 -13.39 -11.96
C THR A 82 37.85 -13.07 -11.45
N ALA A 83 37.32 -13.89 -10.56
CA ALA A 83 36.03 -13.65 -9.93
C ALA A 83 36.02 -12.31 -9.14
N SER A 84 37.15 -11.94 -8.53
CA SER A 84 37.25 -10.66 -7.80
C SER A 84 37.15 -9.46 -8.75
N GLU A 85 37.88 -9.48 -9.89
CA GLU A 85 37.76 -8.42 -10.90
C GLU A 85 36.32 -8.25 -11.39
N LEU A 86 35.59 -9.37 -11.56
CA LEU A 86 34.22 -9.34 -11.98
C LEU A 86 33.31 -8.70 -10.93
N ILE A 87 33.42 -9.11 -9.67
CA ILE A 87 32.64 -8.56 -8.56
C ILE A 87 32.91 -7.07 -8.40
N ASP A 88 34.18 -6.66 -8.46
CA ASP A 88 34.56 -5.25 -8.34
C ASP A 88 33.92 -4.40 -9.45
N VAL A 89 33.97 -4.88 -10.70
CA VAL A 89 33.38 -4.17 -11.84
C VAL A 89 31.86 -4.04 -11.67
N VAL A 90 31.13 -5.12 -11.31
CA VAL A 90 29.69 -5.08 -11.12
C VAL A 90 29.33 -4.15 -9.97
N THR A 91 30.03 -4.25 -8.84
CA THR A 91 29.75 -3.42 -7.65
C THR A 91 30.00 -1.94 -7.93
N GLN A 92 31.08 -1.59 -8.63
CA GLN A 92 31.40 -0.19 -8.94
C GLN A 92 30.45 0.44 -9.96
N ASN A 93 29.86 -0.36 -10.84
CA ASN A 93 28.91 0.13 -11.85
C ASN A 93 27.43 0.05 -11.43
N ASN A 94 27.14 -0.55 -10.28
CA ASN A 94 25.78 -0.63 -9.73
C ASN A 94 25.63 0.27 -8.49
N LEU A 95 26.14 1.50 -8.56
CA LEU A 95 26.05 2.48 -7.47
C LEU A 95 25.23 3.68 -7.93
N LEU A 96 24.14 3.94 -7.21
CA LEU A 96 23.40 5.19 -7.35
C LEU A 96 24.11 6.28 -6.54
N ILE A 97 24.85 7.15 -7.21
CA ILE A 97 25.58 8.24 -6.56
C ILE A 97 24.68 9.48 -6.55
N ALA A 98 24.26 9.93 -5.35
CA ALA A 98 23.65 11.24 -5.18
C ALA A 98 24.72 12.32 -5.38
N ALA A 99 24.64 13.06 -6.49
CA ALA A 99 25.62 14.10 -6.83
C ALA A 99 25.39 15.45 -6.11
N GLY A 100 24.39 15.51 -5.23
CA GLY A 100 24.02 16.69 -4.46
C GLY A 100 22.71 17.33 -4.94
N GLU A 101 22.45 18.52 -4.41
CA GLU A 101 21.25 19.30 -4.76
C GLU A 101 21.67 20.59 -5.49
N VAL A 102 20.91 20.92 -6.53
CA VAL A 102 21.05 22.21 -7.22
C VAL A 102 19.92 23.11 -6.77
N GLU A 103 20.24 24.17 -6.05
CA GLU A 103 19.28 25.20 -5.66
C GLU A 103 19.09 26.19 -6.83
N THR A 104 17.85 26.38 -7.23
CA THR A 104 17.45 27.37 -8.23
C THR A 104 16.39 28.31 -7.65
N ALA A 105 16.11 29.41 -8.33
CA ALA A 105 15.04 30.34 -7.93
C ALA A 105 13.65 29.68 -7.91
N GLN A 106 13.49 28.51 -8.55
CA GLN A 106 12.24 27.75 -8.65
C GLN A 106 12.18 26.56 -7.69
N GLY A 107 13.26 26.24 -6.94
CA GLY A 107 13.31 25.14 -5.98
C GLY A 107 14.66 24.41 -5.94
N SER A 108 14.78 23.48 -5.02
CA SER A 108 15.92 22.57 -4.92
C SER A 108 15.66 21.28 -5.71
N PHE A 109 16.60 20.91 -6.57
CA PHE A 109 16.53 19.71 -7.40
C PHE A 109 17.68 18.77 -7.04
N ALA A 110 17.35 17.56 -6.63
CA ALA A 110 18.35 16.52 -6.38
C ALA A 110 18.95 16.05 -7.72
N VAL A 111 20.26 16.19 -7.86
CA VAL A 111 20.98 15.65 -9.01
C VAL A 111 21.44 14.25 -8.68
N LYS A 112 20.95 13.26 -9.43
CA LYS A 112 21.40 11.87 -9.36
C LYS A 112 22.22 11.56 -10.59
N ILE A 113 23.38 10.93 -10.42
CA ILE A 113 24.12 10.33 -11.53
C ILE A 113 23.61 8.90 -11.65
N PRO A 114 22.88 8.55 -12.72
CA PRO A 114 22.46 7.17 -12.94
C PRO A 114 23.71 6.35 -13.24
N SER A 115 24.06 5.47 -12.33
CA SER A 115 25.04 4.41 -12.52
C SER A 115 24.44 3.04 -12.20
N SER A 116 23.11 2.98 -12.05
CA SER A 116 22.36 1.72 -11.94
C SER A 116 22.03 1.19 -13.33
N PHE A 117 21.91 -0.12 -13.41
CA PHE A 117 21.51 -0.79 -14.64
C PHE A 117 19.97 -0.66 -14.80
N ASP A 118 19.53 0.06 -15.82
CA ASP A 118 18.09 0.25 -16.10
C ASP A 118 17.57 -0.83 -17.07
N GLU A 119 18.43 -1.33 -17.96
CA GLU A 119 18.06 -2.38 -18.92
C GLU A 119 19.03 -3.56 -18.88
N PRO A 120 18.60 -4.79 -19.18
CA PRO A 120 19.48 -5.95 -19.30
C PRO A 120 20.60 -5.75 -20.32
N ARG A 121 20.39 -4.93 -21.36
CA ARG A 121 21.40 -4.60 -22.37
C ARG A 121 22.61 -3.89 -21.78
N ASP A 122 22.41 -3.04 -20.77
CA ASP A 122 23.49 -2.29 -20.14
C ASP A 122 24.44 -3.24 -19.45
N ILE A 123 23.90 -4.29 -18.84
CA ILE A 123 24.68 -5.35 -18.18
C ILE A 123 25.42 -6.22 -19.19
N TYR A 124 24.78 -6.57 -20.31
CA TYR A 124 25.47 -7.32 -21.38
C TYR A 124 26.70 -6.60 -21.93
N SER A 125 26.60 -5.28 -22.08
CA SER A 125 27.65 -4.44 -22.65
C SER A 125 28.68 -3.96 -21.63
N LEU A 126 28.53 -4.31 -20.35
CA LEU A 126 29.42 -3.87 -19.28
C LEU A 126 30.83 -4.36 -19.52
N PRO A 127 31.84 -3.47 -19.71
CA PRO A 127 33.22 -3.86 -19.94
C PRO A 127 33.87 -4.37 -18.65
N VAL A 128 34.31 -5.62 -18.67
CA VAL A 128 34.96 -6.26 -17.52
C VAL A 128 36.47 -6.13 -17.62
N LYS A 129 37.04 -6.35 -18.82
CA LYS A 129 38.50 -6.31 -19.03
C LYS A 129 38.84 -5.92 -20.45
N ILE A 130 39.98 -5.22 -20.60
CA ILE A 130 40.55 -4.92 -21.91
C ILE A 130 41.72 -5.85 -22.12
N ASN A 131 41.68 -6.65 -23.17
CA ASN A 131 42.79 -7.57 -23.54
C ASN A 131 43.25 -7.21 -24.94
N GLY A 132 44.35 -6.38 -25.01
CA GLY A 132 44.81 -5.80 -26.25
C GLY A 132 43.78 -4.85 -26.89
N ASP A 133 43.37 -5.12 -28.11
CA ASP A 133 42.37 -4.34 -28.85
C ASP A 133 40.91 -4.82 -28.58
N ARG A 134 40.74 -5.86 -27.77
CA ARG A 134 39.44 -6.46 -27.51
C ARG A 134 38.93 -6.08 -26.12
N VAL A 135 37.75 -5.52 -26.05
CA VAL A 135 37.01 -5.32 -24.82
C VAL A 135 36.20 -6.59 -24.54
N ILE A 136 36.39 -7.17 -23.35
CA ILE A 136 35.65 -8.32 -22.86
C ILE A 136 34.51 -7.78 -22.05
N THR A 137 33.28 -8.10 -22.45
CA THR A 137 32.06 -7.68 -21.76
C THR A 137 31.51 -8.77 -20.85
N LEU A 138 30.61 -8.41 -19.93
CA LEU A 138 29.94 -9.36 -19.04
C LEU A 138 29.17 -10.43 -19.84
N GLY A 139 28.55 -10.04 -20.97
CA GLY A 139 27.86 -10.95 -21.86
C GLY A 139 28.77 -11.99 -22.55
N ASP A 140 30.09 -11.70 -22.71
CA ASP A 140 31.06 -12.68 -23.20
C ASP A 140 31.35 -13.78 -22.19
N LEU A 141 31.22 -13.48 -20.87
CA LEU A 141 31.61 -14.34 -19.77
C LEU A 141 30.52 -15.27 -19.26
N GLY A 142 29.24 -14.95 -19.53
CA GLY A 142 28.11 -15.71 -18.97
C GLY A 142 26.82 -15.52 -19.71
N GLU A 143 25.76 -15.99 -19.09
CA GLU A 143 24.37 -15.80 -19.50
C GLU A 143 23.68 -14.85 -18.52
N ILE A 144 22.98 -13.87 -19.05
CA ILE A 144 22.27 -12.86 -18.26
C ILE A 144 20.78 -13.13 -18.42
N ARG A 145 20.08 -13.31 -17.31
CA ARG A 145 18.65 -13.61 -17.28
C ARG A 145 17.93 -12.60 -16.38
N LEU A 146 16.81 -12.13 -16.85
CA LEU A 146 15.86 -11.40 -16.01
C LEU A 146 14.97 -12.41 -15.28
N THR A 147 15.05 -12.42 -13.96
CA THR A 147 14.34 -13.37 -13.08
C THR A 147 13.78 -12.64 -11.86
N PHE A 148 13.41 -13.39 -10.85
CA PHE A 148 12.90 -12.88 -9.59
C PHE A 148 13.74 -13.40 -8.43
N GLU A 149 13.80 -12.62 -7.36
CA GLU A 149 14.38 -13.09 -6.10
C GLU A 149 13.67 -14.34 -5.58
N ASP A 150 14.37 -15.12 -4.76
CA ASP A 150 13.79 -16.26 -4.10
C ASP A 150 12.61 -15.82 -3.22
N ARG A 151 11.54 -16.61 -3.25
CA ARG A 151 10.30 -16.28 -2.57
C ARG A 151 10.47 -16.29 -1.05
N ALA A 152 10.54 -15.12 -0.43
CA ALA A 152 10.62 -14.97 1.02
C ALA A 152 9.26 -15.12 1.71
N SER A 153 8.16 -14.74 1.03
CA SER A 153 6.80 -14.79 1.56
C SER A 153 5.79 -15.15 0.48
N THR A 154 4.59 -15.54 0.88
CA THR A 154 3.49 -15.85 -0.06
C THR A 154 2.22 -15.20 0.43
N ALA A 155 1.63 -14.34 -0.41
CA ALA A 155 0.28 -13.85 -0.21
C ALA A 155 -0.72 -14.74 -0.97
N ARG A 156 -1.86 -15.03 -0.34
CA ARG A 156 -2.95 -15.79 -0.95
C ARG A 156 -4.29 -15.16 -0.67
N PHE A 157 -5.10 -15.08 -1.69
CA PHE A 157 -6.51 -14.68 -1.59
C PHE A 157 -7.40 -15.82 -2.09
N ASN A 158 -8.33 -16.27 -1.25
CA ASN A 158 -9.19 -17.43 -1.53
C ASN A 158 -8.42 -18.70 -1.96
N GLY A 159 -7.21 -18.92 -1.41
CA GLY A 159 -6.36 -20.05 -1.73
C GLY A 159 -5.45 -19.89 -2.95
N THR A 160 -5.67 -18.88 -3.78
CA THR A 160 -4.86 -18.55 -4.96
C THR A 160 -3.77 -17.55 -4.60
N THR A 161 -2.58 -17.70 -5.18
CA THR A 161 -1.50 -16.71 -5.02
C THR A 161 -1.95 -15.36 -5.56
N THR A 162 -1.67 -14.30 -4.82
CA THR A 162 -2.10 -12.93 -5.14
C THR A 162 -0.95 -11.94 -5.03
N VAL A 163 -1.04 -10.87 -5.81
CA VAL A 163 -0.37 -9.60 -5.55
C VAL A 163 -1.44 -8.67 -4.98
N ALA A 164 -1.16 -8.06 -3.85
CA ALA A 164 -2.15 -7.26 -3.14
C ALA A 164 -1.67 -5.82 -2.94
N LEU A 165 -2.53 -4.84 -3.26
CA LEU A 165 -2.34 -3.44 -2.90
C LEU A 165 -2.95 -3.18 -1.54
N GLN A 166 -2.19 -2.60 -0.64
CA GLN A 166 -2.63 -2.19 0.70
C GLN A 166 -2.89 -0.69 0.71
N VAL A 167 -4.12 -0.28 0.44
CA VAL A 167 -4.47 1.14 0.31
C VAL A 167 -4.53 1.82 1.67
N VAL A 168 -3.61 2.74 1.92
CA VAL A 168 -3.51 3.54 3.14
C VAL A 168 -4.11 4.92 2.91
N LYS A 169 -5.00 5.33 3.81
CA LYS A 169 -5.70 6.61 3.70
C LYS A 169 -4.87 7.76 4.28
N ARG A 170 -4.87 8.91 3.61
CA ARG A 170 -4.28 10.15 4.11
C ARG A 170 -5.06 10.68 5.32
N ARG A 171 -4.37 11.28 6.29
CA ARG A 171 -5.00 11.89 7.46
C ARG A 171 -5.93 13.04 7.05
N GLY A 172 -7.06 13.17 7.73
CA GLY A 172 -8.06 14.23 7.45
C GLY A 172 -9.13 13.85 6.43
N PHE A 173 -8.93 12.83 5.61
CA PHE A 173 -9.92 12.36 4.65
C PHE A 173 -10.94 11.40 5.28
N ASN A 174 -12.15 11.37 4.74
CA ASN A 174 -13.19 10.45 5.16
C ASN A 174 -12.91 9.03 4.66
N LEU A 175 -12.93 8.06 5.56
CA LEU A 175 -12.63 6.66 5.23
C LEU A 175 -13.63 6.06 4.24
N ILE A 176 -14.93 6.35 4.40
CA ILE A 176 -15.99 5.78 3.57
C ILE A 176 -15.89 6.34 2.14
N ASP A 177 -15.71 7.67 2.04
CA ASP A 177 -15.63 8.36 0.75
C ASP A 177 -14.36 7.93 0.00
N THR A 178 -13.20 7.92 0.68
CA THR A 178 -11.93 7.46 0.08
C THR A 178 -12.02 6.00 -0.39
N ALA A 179 -12.59 5.11 0.44
CA ALA A 179 -12.75 3.71 0.04
C ALA A 179 -13.73 3.54 -1.13
N GLN A 180 -14.73 4.41 -1.26
CA GLN A 180 -15.63 4.41 -2.41
C GLN A 180 -14.92 4.90 -3.67
N GLU A 181 -14.19 5.99 -3.59
CA GLU A 181 -13.41 6.55 -4.70
C GLU A 181 -12.37 5.53 -5.21
N VAL A 182 -11.68 4.83 -4.29
CA VAL A 182 -10.76 3.73 -4.66
C VAL A 182 -11.49 2.64 -5.43
N ARG A 183 -12.70 2.22 -5.02
CA ARG A 183 -13.48 1.22 -5.78
C ARG A 183 -13.85 1.71 -7.17
N ASP A 184 -14.35 2.94 -7.25
CA ASP A 184 -14.79 3.53 -8.52
C ASP A 184 -13.62 3.65 -9.52
N VAL A 185 -12.44 4.03 -9.03
CA VAL A 185 -11.20 4.11 -9.83
C VAL A 185 -10.75 2.72 -10.28
N ILE A 186 -10.75 1.72 -9.39
CA ILE A 186 -10.41 0.34 -9.73
C ILE A 186 -11.36 -0.22 -10.77
N ASP A 187 -12.67 -0.03 -10.58
CA ASP A 187 -13.68 -0.53 -11.51
C ASP A 187 -13.53 0.13 -12.90
N ALA A 188 -13.20 1.43 -12.95
CA ALA A 188 -12.95 2.15 -14.18
C ALA A 188 -11.68 1.65 -14.89
N GLU A 189 -10.59 1.43 -14.13
CA GLU A 189 -9.32 0.93 -14.65
C GLU A 189 -9.48 -0.50 -15.20
N VAL A 190 -10.11 -1.38 -14.43
CA VAL A 190 -10.41 -2.76 -14.86
C VAL A 190 -11.29 -2.78 -16.11
N ALA A 191 -12.25 -1.86 -16.23
CA ALA A 191 -13.09 -1.74 -17.43
C ALA A 191 -12.31 -1.28 -18.66
N ALA A 192 -11.23 -0.53 -18.48
CA ALA A 192 -10.35 -0.07 -19.56
C ALA A 192 -9.38 -1.16 -20.06
N TRP A 193 -9.14 -2.22 -19.28
CA TRP A 193 -8.24 -3.30 -19.68
C TRP A 193 -8.69 -4.01 -20.97
N PRO A 194 -7.76 -4.54 -21.75
CA PRO A 194 -8.07 -5.45 -22.85
C PRO A 194 -8.89 -6.66 -22.37
N GLN A 195 -9.75 -7.20 -23.24
CA GLN A 195 -10.64 -8.30 -22.85
C GLN A 195 -9.87 -9.53 -22.37
N ASP A 196 -8.78 -9.88 -23.03
CA ASP A 196 -7.94 -11.02 -22.66
C ASP A 196 -7.38 -10.88 -21.24
N LEU A 197 -7.01 -9.66 -20.84
CA LEU A 197 -6.50 -9.37 -19.50
C LEU A 197 -7.62 -9.45 -18.46
N ARG A 198 -8.81 -8.92 -18.76
CA ARG A 198 -9.99 -8.98 -17.87
C ARG A 198 -10.46 -10.41 -17.61
N ASP A 199 -10.32 -11.27 -18.60
CA ASP A 199 -10.71 -12.68 -18.49
C ASP A 199 -9.67 -13.49 -17.71
N ALA A 200 -8.40 -13.07 -17.73
CA ALA A 200 -7.28 -13.77 -17.11
C ALA A 200 -6.96 -13.30 -15.69
N VAL A 201 -7.19 -12.01 -15.38
CA VAL A 201 -6.90 -11.40 -14.06
C VAL A 201 -8.19 -11.03 -13.35
N GLN A 202 -8.34 -11.51 -12.12
CA GLN A 202 -9.47 -11.20 -11.24
C GLN A 202 -9.02 -10.24 -10.15
N VAL A 203 -9.82 -9.19 -9.94
CA VAL A 203 -9.63 -8.22 -8.87
C VAL A 203 -10.64 -8.49 -7.76
N GLY A 204 -10.14 -8.75 -6.56
CA GLY A 204 -10.96 -9.00 -5.37
C GLY A 204 -10.62 -8.03 -4.26
N LEU A 205 -11.63 -7.59 -3.52
CA LEU A 205 -11.46 -6.68 -2.39
C LEU A 205 -11.52 -7.44 -1.07
N SER A 206 -10.61 -7.12 -0.15
CA SER A 206 -10.61 -7.65 1.21
C SER A 206 -10.27 -6.56 2.23
N ASN A 207 -10.50 -6.85 3.50
CA ASN A 207 -10.27 -5.92 4.62
C ASN A 207 -10.89 -4.53 4.39
N ASP A 208 -12.09 -4.48 3.80
CA ASP A 208 -12.80 -3.22 3.55
C ASP A 208 -13.37 -2.65 4.86
N GLN A 209 -12.61 -1.73 5.44
CA GLN A 209 -12.98 -1.08 6.70
C GLN A 209 -14.22 -0.19 6.56
N SER A 210 -14.50 0.32 5.34
CA SER A 210 -15.68 1.15 5.11
C SER A 210 -16.99 0.40 5.39
N ARG A 211 -17.03 -0.90 5.10
CA ARG A 211 -18.18 -1.77 5.40
C ARG A 211 -18.40 -1.91 6.90
N ASN A 212 -17.32 -2.05 7.68
CA ASN A 212 -17.38 -2.14 9.13
C ASN A 212 -17.89 -0.83 9.73
N VAL A 213 -17.36 0.31 9.29
CA VAL A 213 -17.81 1.64 9.75
C VAL A 213 -19.28 1.87 9.39
N ASN A 214 -19.69 1.57 8.16
CA ASN A 214 -21.09 1.67 7.76
C ASN A 214 -22.02 0.78 8.60
N SER A 215 -21.60 -0.43 8.92
CA SER A 215 -22.37 -1.33 9.77
C SER A 215 -22.50 -0.78 11.20
N MET A 216 -21.43 -0.20 11.75
CA MET A 216 -21.44 0.45 13.06
C MET A 216 -22.37 1.68 13.07
N VAL A 217 -22.34 2.50 12.02
CA VAL A 217 -23.25 3.66 11.88
C VAL A 217 -24.70 3.21 11.88
N ARG A 218 -25.06 2.21 11.08
CA ARG A 218 -26.42 1.65 11.05
C ARG A 218 -26.85 1.04 12.37
N GLN A 219 -25.93 0.36 13.06
CA GLN A 219 -26.20 -0.21 14.38
C GLN A 219 -26.43 0.87 15.42
N LEU A 220 -25.64 1.95 15.39
CA LEU A 220 -25.83 3.12 16.26
C LEU A 220 -27.20 3.76 16.00
N GLU A 221 -27.54 4.01 14.73
CA GLU A 221 -28.83 4.57 14.33
C GLU A 221 -30.00 3.71 14.87
N GLY A 222 -29.94 2.39 14.66
CA GLY A 222 -30.94 1.46 15.17
C GLY A 222 -31.01 1.47 16.71
N SER A 223 -29.88 1.52 17.40
CA SER A 223 -29.84 1.57 18.87
C SER A 223 -30.44 2.87 19.43
N VAL A 224 -30.09 4.00 18.81
CA VAL A 224 -30.66 5.31 19.19
C VAL A 224 -32.19 5.34 18.98
N LEU A 225 -32.69 4.88 17.83
CA LEU A 225 -34.10 4.81 17.55
C LEU A 225 -34.84 3.91 18.55
N THR A 226 -34.27 2.76 18.90
CA THR A 226 -34.83 1.84 19.88
C THR A 226 -34.85 2.47 21.27
N ALA A 227 -33.77 3.13 21.69
CA ALA A 227 -33.72 3.84 22.97
C ALA A 227 -34.78 4.94 23.05
N ILE A 228 -34.91 5.75 21.99
CA ILE A 228 -35.94 6.80 21.92
C ILE A 228 -37.34 6.20 22.03
N ALA A 229 -37.62 5.13 21.32
CA ALA A 229 -38.94 4.46 21.35
C ALA A 229 -39.25 3.92 22.75
N LEU A 230 -38.29 3.25 23.40
CA LEU A 230 -38.49 2.72 24.77
C LEU A 230 -38.76 3.83 25.79
N VAL A 231 -37.91 4.87 25.76
CA VAL A 231 -38.06 6.01 26.68
C VAL A 231 -39.38 6.73 26.44
N MET A 232 -39.79 6.94 25.17
CA MET A 232 -41.06 7.56 24.85
C MET A 232 -42.24 6.74 25.35
N ILE A 233 -42.20 5.40 25.19
CA ILE A 233 -43.29 4.51 25.70
C ILE A 233 -43.43 4.63 27.22
N VAL A 234 -42.33 4.59 27.96
CA VAL A 234 -42.35 4.69 29.43
C VAL A 234 -42.86 6.05 29.87
N ILE A 235 -42.37 7.15 29.27
CA ILE A 235 -42.81 8.50 29.61
C ILE A 235 -44.26 8.73 29.20
N LEU A 236 -44.70 8.21 28.06
CA LEU A 236 -46.08 8.27 27.61
C LEU A 236 -47.01 7.60 28.61
N ALA A 237 -46.64 6.43 29.11
CA ALA A 237 -47.41 5.67 30.08
C ALA A 237 -47.49 6.34 31.46
N THR A 238 -46.45 7.06 31.89
CA THR A 238 -46.32 7.64 33.23
C THR A 238 -46.72 9.12 33.30
N LEU A 239 -46.29 9.92 32.31
CA LEU A 239 -46.40 11.40 32.35
C LEU A 239 -47.28 11.98 31.22
N GLY A 240 -47.66 11.15 30.27
CA GLY A 240 -48.54 11.55 29.16
C GLY A 240 -47.79 12.06 27.93
N THR A 241 -48.55 12.53 26.92
CA THR A 241 -48.05 12.80 25.56
C THR A 241 -47.08 14.00 25.45
N ARG A 242 -47.33 15.08 26.21
CA ARG A 242 -46.52 16.30 26.10
C ARG A 242 -45.08 16.09 26.58
N PRO A 243 -44.82 15.51 27.78
CA PRO A 243 -43.45 15.17 28.21
C PRO A 243 -42.78 14.14 27.33
N ALA A 244 -43.53 13.13 26.84
CA ALA A 244 -42.99 12.10 25.95
C ALA A 244 -42.40 12.69 24.66
N LEU A 245 -43.12 13.63 24.03
CA LEU A 245 -42.64 14.31 22.82
C LEU A 245 -41.40 15.17 23.10
N LEU A 246 -41.33 15.89 24.23
CA LEU A 246 -40.17 16.71 24.56
C LEU A 246 -38.90 15.87 24.72
N VAL A 247 -39.00 14.75 25.44
CA VAL A 247 -37.85 13.85 25.63
C VAL A 247 -37.49 13.13 24.35
N GLY A 248 -38.49 12.70 23.57
CA GLY A 248 -38.30 12.08 22.28
C GLY A 248 -37.53 12.96 21.27
N PHE A 249 -37.66 14.29 21.37
CA PHE A 249 -36.91 15.25 20.57
C PHE A 249 -35.52 15.60 21.21
N ALA A 250 -35.42 15.56 22.53
CA ALA A 250 -34.18 15.94 23.22
C ALA A 250 -33.03 14.97 22.90
N ILE A 251 -33.31 13.66 22.82
CA ILE A 251 -32.29 12.64 22.57
C ILE A 251 -31.65 12.80 21.17
N PRO A 252 -32.41 12.81 20.04
CA PRO A 252 -31.84 13.02 18.72
C PRO A 252 -31.13 14.36 18.60
N THR A 253 -31.66 15.42 19.23
CA THR A 253 -31.01 16.75 19.18
C THR A 253 -29.66 16.74 19.89
N SER A 254 -29.52 16.02 21.01
CA SER A 254 -28.22 15.87 21.71
C SER A 254 -27.19 15.15 20.83
N PHE A 255 -27.60 14.10 20.12
CA PHE A 255 -26.70 13.40 19.19
C PHE A 255 -26.32 14.28 18.00
N LEU A 256 -27.25 14.97 17.38
CA LEU A 256 -26.94 15.91 16.29
C LEU A 256 -25.98 17.00 16.74
N LEU A 257 -26.15 17.51 17.96
CA LEU A 257 -25.27 18.52 18.55
C LEU A 257 -23.87 17.96 18.80
N CYS A 258 -23.75 16.71 19.26
CA CYS A 258 -22.48 16.00 19.40
C CYS A 258 -21.77 15.82 18.06
N PHE A 259 -22.46 15.38 17.01
CA PHE A 259 -21.88 15.27 15.68
C PHE A 259 -21.46 16.63 15.10
N ALA A 260 -22.29 17.67 15.31
CA ALA A 260 -21.94 19.03 14.88
C ALA A 260 -20.66 19.53 15.58
N PHE A 261 -20.53 19.24 16.88
CA PHE A 261 -19.32 19.60 17.64
C PHE A 261 -18.07 18.85 17.15
N LEU A 262 -18.19 17.54 16.89
CA LEU A 262 -17.09 16.75 16.31
C LEU A 262 -16.70 17.27 14.92
N ALA A 263 -17.66 17.66 14.09
CA ALA A 263 -17.41 18.25 12.79
C ALA A 263 -16.66 19.59 12.87
N VAL A 264 -17.05 20.47 13.84
CA VAL A 264 -16.34 21.74 14.08
C VAL A 264 -14.91 21.51 14.58
N MET A 265 -14.69 20.47 15.37
CA MET A 265 -13.35 20.09 15.83
C MET A 265 -12.50 19.41 14.74
N GLY A 266 -13.05 19.15 13.56
CA GLY A 266 -12.34 18.45 12.48
C GLY A 266 -12.09 16.96 12.76
N VAL A 267 -12.82 16.37 13.72
CA VAL A 267 -12.69 14.94 14.04
C VAL A 267 -13.51 14.13 13.07
N THR A 268 -12.85 13.32 12.26
CA THR A 268 -13.52 12.40 11.31
C THR A 268 -14.13 11.21 12.03
N ILE A 269 -15.23 10.68 11.49
CA ILE A 269 -15.86 9.47 12.00
C ILE A 269 -14.91 8.29 11.80
N SER A 270 -14.42 7.74 12.89
CA SER A 270 -13.54 6.57 12.94
C SER A 270 -14.14 5.48 13.81
N ASN A 271 -13.57 4.27 13.75
CA ASN A 271 -14.01 3.15 14.61
C ASN A 271 -13.97 3.51 16.09
N ILE A 272 -12.99 4.30 16.54
CA ILE A 272 -12.82 4.72 17.94
C ILE A 272 -13.93 5.69 18.35
N VAL A 273 -14.23 6.69 17.51
CA VAL A 273 -15.31 7.66 17.75
C VAL A 273 -16.67 6.95 17.81
N MET A 274 -16.90 6.01 16.87
CA MET A 274 -18.14 5.23 16.84
C MET A 274 -18.30 4.35 18.08
N PHE A 275 -17.21 3.70 18.52
CA PHE A 275 -17.24 2.90 19.74
C PHE A 275 -17.57 3.75 20.98
N GLY A 276 -16.98 4.94 21.09
CA GLY A 276 -17.30 5.89 22.17
C GLY A 276 -18.76 6.33 22.15
N LEU A 277 -19.33 6.59 20.97
CA LEU A 277 -20.74 6.95 20.81
C LEU A 277 -21.70 5.80 21.18
N ILE A 278 -21.38 4.56 20.76
CA ILE A 278 -22.16 3.37 21.12
C ILE A 278 -22.15 3.15 22.63
N LEU A 279 -21.01 3.31 23.30
CA LEU A 279 -20.93 3.25 24.75
C LEU A 279 -21.76 4.34 25.43
N ALA A 280 -21.71 5.57 24.91
CA ALA A 280 -22.51 6.68 25.45
C ALA A 280 -24.03 6.40 25.34
N VAL A 281 -24.48 5.82 24.22
CA VAL A 281 -25.89 5.37 24.06
C VAL A 281 -26.24 4.25 25.02
N GLY A 282 -25.33 3.31 25.23
CA GLY A 282 -25.55 2.17 26.14
C GLY A 282 -25.62 2.54 27.63
N MET A 283 -25.11 3.72 28.00
CA MET A 283 -25.18 4.26 29.36
C MET A 283 -26.43 5.16 29.59
N LEU A 284 -27.14 5.52 28.57
CA LEU A 284 -28.32 6.38 28.60
C LEU A 284 -29.58 5.56 28.80
#